data_9552238c4bfcd237ca9fce811d70b962
#
_entry.id   9552238c4bfcd237ca9fce811d70b962
#
_cell.length_a   1.000
_cell.length_b   1.000
_cell.length_c   1.000
_cell.angle_alpha   90.00
_cell.angle_beta   90.00
_cell.angle_gamma   90.00
#
_symmetry.space_group_name_H-M   'P 1'
#
loop_
_entity.id
_entity.type
_entity.pdbx_description
1 polymer ?
#
loop_
_entity_poly.entity_id
_entity_poly.type
_entity_poly.pdbx_seq_one_letter_code
_entity_poly.pdbx_strand_id
1 'polypeptide(L)'
;MSVFDTDDTVGAAVFEQILGCIKWGPAVEYAEALTARHRGQGGRKPGPITYTLHGVLVAAACLIFNGRTPSLKRIHRTLLFGLSDQQRTKIGMSVAAEDVAKAGSSRTKQDKEYKRFHAWLDRSLHWFDPHFDIPARKITNGEFDQLIANRTDADREAAATALNAAHRFTNLIVAGSVWEKELPGYAGDLVADETIYDVATINYGDGMKDHLRRSAVPMAAYYRRQEGVVKTGPAAGATREKMAWGIGMTALTRTGAPGSIRKVPPVTVGVAFGPPTSGSVAAVERCMAHATVNRLIPIQKQTALDGLDPEDLATLNRLLAKEQQASTNNLTPEEQAARDRRARRRAPYFTADMGYNTHRGWADLMYRYGYHIIGRYPETWNVVSHIEPTRADDISPGPIQAHGALYCPAALELATPRLVRSSRVIRADVGNNGHDELLSRLLPMLMGTNSTLRKAAANPGRPKKGEQRAEVYKIDLVCPAVHGRVRCPLKPDSMITAASDAPTLAPTWNADAKRCCANSHVSVTLTDRQFAQLQPGLPPGSWEHTFLYEAYRALTERVFSLLKSPHMSNTQAMNWGPRRDPMVIINLTLCIAVTNVRIQINGHQKEIDSVEERFRHLDKELARRATRVPART
;
A
#
# COMPACT_ATOMS: atom_id res chain seq x y z
N MET A 1 -13.47 28.21 -14.30
CA MET A 1 -14.87 27.80 -14.12
C MET A 1 -15.45 28.57 -12.94
N SER A 2 -16.58 29.23 -13.17
CA SER A 2 -17.25 30.03 -12.15
C SER A 2 -17.69 29.14 -10.97
N VAL A 3 -17.47 29.59 -9.74
CA VAL A 3 -17.97 28.96 -8.50
C VAL A 3 -19.51 28.88 -8.49
N PHE A 4 -20.17 29.52 -9.44
CA PHE A 4 -21.60 29.64 -9.59
C PHE A 4 -22.19 28.75 -10.72
N ASP A 5 -21.40 27.82 -11.28
CA ASP A 5 -21.95 26.84 -12.22
C ASP A 5 -22.96 25.95 -11.49
N THR A 6 -24.25 26.22 -11.75
CA THR A 6 -25.39 25.62 -11.04
C THR A 6 -25.88 24.33 -11.69
N ASP A 7 -25.28 23.94 -12.82
CA ASP A 7 -25.68 22.69 -13.51
C ASP A 7 -25.09 21.47 -12.78
N ASP A 8 -25.93 20.85 -11.95
CA ASP A 8 -25.62 19.61 -11.24
C ASP A 8 -26.20 18.39 -11.99
N THR A 9 -26.60 18.54 -13.25
CA THR A 9 -27.15 17.48 -14.09
C THR A 9 -26.09 16.42 -14.37
N VAL A 10 -26.48 15.16 -14.23
CA VAL A 10 -25.65 13.99 -14.55
C VAL A 10 -26.15 13.35 -15.83
N GLY A 11 -25.32 13.37 -16.87
CA GLY A 11 -25.64 12.71 -18.14
C GLY A 11 -25.84 11.21 -17.96
N ALA A 12 -26.78 10.62 -18.73
CA ALA A 12 -27.10 9.20 -18.63
C ALA A 12 -25.87 8.29 -18.81
N ALA A 13 -24.99 8.62 -19.75
CA ALA A 13 -23.77 7.84 -20.00
C ALA A 13 -22.83 7.80 -18.78
N VAL A 14 -22.60 8.93 -18.12
CA VAL A 14 -21.77 9.00 -16.90
C VAL A 14 -22.41 8.23 -15.76
N PHE A 15 -23.71 8.36 -15.59
CA PHE A 15 -24.45 7.64 -14.56
C PHE A 15 -24.33 6.12 -14.74
N GLU A 16 -24.64 5.61 -15.94
CA GLU A 16 -24.58 4.18 -16.25
C GLU A 16 -23.14 3.65 -16.12
N GLN A 17 -22.17 4.42 -16.55
CA GLN A 17 -20.76 4.05 -16.42
C GLN A 17 -20.35 3.91 -14.95
N ILE A 18 -20.66 4.88 -14.10
CA ILE A 18 -20.33 4.84 -12.67
C ILE A 18 -21.11 3.73 -11.96
N LEU A 19 -22.40 3.56 -12.29
CA LEU A 19 -23.23 2.51 -11.72
C LEU A 19 -22.74 1.11 -12.10
N GLY A 20 -22.31 0.92 -13.35
CA GLY A 20 -21.86 -0.37 -13.87
C GLY A 20 -20.39 -0.70 -13.58
N CYS A 21 -19.51 0.31 -13.52
CA CYS A 21 -18.07 0.10 -13.34
C CYS A 21 -17.65 -0.10 -11.87
N ILE A 22 -18.49 0.26 -10.90
CA ILE A 22 -18.21 0.06 -9.48
C ILE A 22 -19.26 -0.88 -8.89
N LYS A 23 -18.81 -1.96 -8.27
CA LYS A 23 -19.69 -2.91 -7.58
C LYS A 23 -20.07 -2.36 -6.21
N TRP A 24 -21.17 -1.64 -6.12
CA TRP A 24 -21.63 -0.95 -4.91
C TRP A 24 -22.23 -1.87 -3.86
N GLY A 25 -22.86 -2.98 -4.28
CA GLY A 25 -23.63 -3.88 -3.41
C GLY A 25 -22.94 -4.24 -2.09
N PRO A 26 -21.71 -4.78 -2.09
CA PRO A 26 -21.05 -5.18 -0.84
C PRO A 26 -20.87 -4.05 0.17
N ALA A 27 -20.54 -2.83 -0.29
CA ALA A 27 -20.39 -1.68 0.59
C ALA A 27 -21.74 -1.20 1.14
N VAL A 28 -22.76 -1.15 0.29
CA VAL A 28 -24.13 -0.74 0.67
C VAL A 28 -24.72 -1.73 1.67
N GLU A 29 -24.67 -3.03 1.37
CA GLU A 29 -25.15 -4.10 2.25
C GLU A 29 -24.47 -4.08 3.62
N TYR A 30 -23.15 -3.85 3.65
CA TYR A 30 -22.40 -3.72 4.90
C TYR A 30 -22.92 -2.54 5.74
N ALA A 31 -23.08 -1.36 5.14
CA ALA A 31 -23.54 -0.16 5.84
C ALA A 31 -25.00 -0.30 6.31
N GLU A 32 -25.85 -0.92 5.52
CA GLU A 32 -27.26 -1.18 5.88
C GLU A 32 -27.36 -2.20 7.01
N ALA A 33 -26.57 -3.29 6.96
CA ALA A 33 -26.51 -4.28 8.04
C ALA A 33 -26.03 -3.65 9.37
N LEU A 34 -24.98 -2.80 9.29
CA LEU A 34 -24.49 -2.07 10.48
C LEU A 34 -25.56 -1.14 11.06
N THR A 35 -26.22 -0.39 10.19
CA THR A 35 -27.33 0.50 10.60
C THR A 35 -28.50 -0.27 11.20
N ALA A 36 -28.84 -1.43 10.63
CA ALA A 36 -29.94 -2.27 11.09
C ALA A 36 -29.70 -2.85 12.50
N ARG A 37 -28.46 -3.27 12.81
CA ARG A 37 -28.06 -3.78 14.14
C ARG A 37 -28.33 -2.78 15.28
N HIS A 38 -28.32 -1.50 14.93
CA HIS A 38 -28.45 -0.40 15.90
C HIS A 38 -29.78 0.36 15.84
N ARG A 39 -30.69 -0.05 14.95
CA ARG A 39 -32.05 0.51 14.91
C ARG A 39 -32.86 -0.05 16.06
N GLY A 40 -33.24 0.82 17.00
CA GLY A 40 -34.28 0.51 17.99
C GLY A 40 -35.64 0.28 17.32
N GLN A 41 -36.52 -0.49 17.99
CA GLN A 41 -37.92 -0.68 17.58
C GLN A 41 -38.68 0.63 17.81
N GLY A 42 -38.64 1.54 16.91
CA GLY A 42 -39.41 2.78 16.97
C GLY A 42 -38.71 3.89 16.19
N GLY A 43 -39.38 4.48 15.26
CA GLY A 43 -38.87 5.57 14.47
C GLY A 43 -39.98 6.39 13.83
N ARG A 44 -39.72 7.68 13.60
CA ARG A 44 -40.59 8.57 12.84
C ARG A 44 -40.81 7.98 11.44
N LYS A 45 -42.02 7.97 10.95
CA LYS A 45 -42.35 7.54 9.58
C LYS A 45 -41.42 8.20 8.56
N PRO A 46 -40.93 7.45 7.53
CA PRO A 46 -40.15 8.02 6.44
C PRO A 46 -40.86 9.24 5.87
N GLY A 47 -40.13 10.28 5.54
CA GLY A 47 -40.70 11.42 4.84
C GLY A 47 -40.96 11.09 3.36
N PRO A 48 -41.57 12.03 2.61
CA PRO A 48 -41.93 11.83 1.20
C PRO A 48 -40.73 11.57 0.28
N ILE A 49 -39.54 11.99 0.66
CA ILE A 49 -38.30 11.73 -0.04
C ILE A 49 -37.43 10.75 0.78
N THR A 50 -37.19 9.57 0.22
CA THR A 50 -36.36 8.55 0.84
C THR A 50 -34.95 8.58 0.21
N TYR A 51 -33.97 9.00 0.99
CA TYR A 51 -32.55 8.96 0.61
C TYR A 51 -31.96 7.58 0.89
N THR A 52 -31.03 7.16 0.03
CA THR A 52 -30.27 5.92 0.19
C THR A 52 -28.77 6.24 0.23
N LEU A 53 -27.99 5.47 0.97
CA LEU A 53 -26.53 5.63 0.97
C LEU A 53 -25.95 5.29 -0.40
N HIS A 54 -26.52 4.30 -1.09
CA HIS A 54 -26.20 3.99 -2.47
C HIS A 54 -26.33 5.22 -3.38
N GLY A 55 -27.44 5.95 -3.25
CA GLY A 55 -27.66 7.19 -4.00
C GLY A 55 -26.60 8.25 -3.72
N VAL A 56 -26.25 8.46 -2.46
CA VAL A 56 -25.20 9.42 -2.06
C VAL A 56 -23.85 9.06 -2.69
N LEU A 57 -23.47 7.77 -2.63
CA LEU A 57 -22.19 7.30 -3.18
C LEU A 57 -22.14 7.48 -4.70
N VAL A 58 -23.19 7.05 -5.41
CA VAL A 58 -23.27 7.16 -6.88
C VAL A 58 -23.29 8.62 -7.32
N ALA A 59 -24.09 9.49 -6.69
CA ALA A 59 -24.16 10.92 -7.03
C ALA A 59 -22.80 11.60 -6.78
N ALA A 60 -22.14 11.31 -5.66
CA ALA A 60 -20.82 11.85 -5.37
C ALA A 60 -19.77 11.38 -6.39
N ALA A 61 -19.78 10.09 -6.75
CA ALA A 61 -18.87 9.52 -7.75
C ALA A 61 -19.11 10.12 -9.15
N CYS A 62 -20.35 10.36 -9.55
CA CYS A 62 -20.67 11.05 -10.79
C CYS A 62 -20.15 12.50 -10.81
N LEU A 63 -20.29 13.22 -9.71
CA LEU A 63 -19.74 14.58 -9.58
C LEU A 63 -18.22 14.55 -9.73
N ILE A 64 -17.53 13.64 -9.02
CA ILE A 64 -16.07 13.47 -9.11
C ILE A 64 -15.68 13.11 -10.55
N PHE A 65 -16.38 12.19 -11.17
CA PHE A 65 -16.12 11.80 -12.56
C PHE A 65 -16.27 12.97 -13.54
N ASN A 66 -17.15 13.91 -13.27
CA ASN A 66 -17.31 15.15 -14.05
C ASN A 66 -16.33 16.28 -13.61
N GLY A 67 -15.33 15.99 -12.77
CA GLY A 67 -14.39 16.97 -12.26
C GLY A 67 -14.98 18.00 -11.29
N ARG A 68 -16.16 17.69 -10.74
CA ARG A 68 -16.89 18.57 -9.81
C ARG A 68 -16.67 18.14 -8.37
N THR A 69 -16.60 19.10 -7.46
CA THR A 69 -16.44 18.82 -6.02
C THR A 69 -17.71 18.22 -5.44
N PRO A 70 -17.66 17.06 -4.76
CA PRO A 70 -18.81 16.41 -4.15
C PRO A 70 -19.16 17.00 -2.78
N SER A 71 -19.44 18.31 -2.72
CA SER A 71 -19.95 18.92 -1.48
C SER A 71 -21.33 18.38 -1.15
N LEU A 72 -21.68 18.27 0.15
CA LEU A 72 -22.98 17.73 0.57
C LEU A 72 -24.17 18.45 -0.07
N LYS A 73 -24.06 19.76 -0.22
CA LYS A 73 -25.12 20.56 -0.88
C LYS A 73 -25.23 20.20 -2.35
N ARG A 74 -24.12 19.97 -3.04
CA ARG A 74 -24.11 19.59 -4.46
C ARG A 74 -24.61 18.15 -4.62
N ILE A 75 -24.17 17.21 -3.77
CA ILE A 75 -24.71 15.84 -3.76
C ILE A 75 -26.24 15.84 -3.60
N HIS A 76 -26.75 16.58 -2.60
CA HIS A 76 -28.19 16.70 -2.38
C HIS A 76 -28.93 17.26 -3.62
N ARG A 77 -28.40 18.31 -4.25
CA ARG A 77 -28.98 18.89 -5.45
C ARG A 77 -28.94 17.92 -6.63
N THR A 78 -27.84 17.20 -6.81
CA THR A 78 -27.71 16.15 -7.84
C THR A 78 -28.78 15.08 -7.64
N LEU A 79 -28.96 14.58 -6.43
CA LEU A 79 -29.97 13.57 -6.10
C LEU A 79 -31.40 14.01 -6.45
N LEU A 80 -31.75 15.26 -6.16
CA LEU A 80 -33.11 15.76 -6.37
C LEU A 80 -33.34 16.31 -7.78
N PHE A 81 -32.39 17.05 -8.31
CA PHE A 81 -32.58 17.86 -9.53
C PHE A 81 -31.65 17.46 -10.68
N GLY A 82 -30.55 16.78 -10.38
CA GLY A 82 -29.55 16.40 -11.38
C GLY A 82 -29.75 14.99 -11.95
N LEU A 83 -30.55 14.14 -11.31
CA LEU A 83 -30.87 12.78 -11.75
C LEU A 83 -32.30 12.71 -12.27
N SER A 84 -32.53 11.91 -13.30
CA SER A 84 -33.89 11.56 -13.77
C SER A 84 -34.60 10.60 -12.81
N ASP A 85 -35.91 10.46 -12.92
CA ASP A 85 -36.69 9.51 -12.11
C ASP A 85 -36.19 8.07 -12.28
N GLN A 86 -35.87 7.70 -13.52
CA GLN A 86 -35.33 6.38 -13.83
C GLN A 86 -33.96 6.15 -13.13
N GLN A 87 -33.09 7.14 -13.13
CA GLN A 87 -31.80 7.07 -12.43
C GLN A 87 -31.99 6.97 -10.92
N ARG A 88 -32.91 7.76 -10.34
CA ARG A 88 -33.24 7.68 -8.90
C ARG A 88 -33.76 6.28 -8.51
N THR A 89 -34.61 5.69 -9.31
CA THR A 89 -35.13 4.32 -9.08
C THR A 89 -33.98 3.30 -9.06
N LYS A 90 -33.02 3.38 -9.99
CA LYS A 90 -31.84 2.48 -10.04
C LYS A 90 -30.95 2.51 -8.80
N ILE A 91 -30.91 3.63 -8.09
CA ILE A 91 -30.16 3.79 -6.83
C ILE A 91 -31.02 3.61 -5.57
N GLY A 92 -32.24 3.08 -5.74
CA GLY A 92 -33.15 2.79 -4.65
C GLY A 92 -33.80 4.02 -4.00
N MET A 93 -33.74 5.19 -4.63
CA MET A 93 -34.45 6.38 -4.14
C MET A 93 -35.92 6.35 -4.58
N SER A 94 -36.81 6.50 -3.60
CA SER A 94 -38.23 6.69 -3.85
C SER A 94 -38.61 8.15 -3.57
N VAL A 95 -39.05 8.85 -4.61
CA VAL A 95 -39.48 10.24 -4.52
C VAL A 95 -40.50 10.52 -5.62
N ALA A 96 -41.63 11.10 -5.26
CA ALA A 96 -42.62 11.54 -6.24
C ALA A 96 -42.17 12.84 -6.93
N ALA A 97 -42.45 12.98 -8.22
CA ALA A 97 -42.12 14.19 -8.98
C ALA A 97 -42.68 15.47 -8.33
N GLU A 98 -43.89 15.38 -7.76
CA GLU A 98 -44.52 16.46 -7.01
C GLU A 98 -43.71 16.91 -5.79
N ASP A 99 -43.13 15.95 -5.05
CA ASP A 99 -42.29 16.25 -3.88
C ASP A 99 -40.97 16.91 -4.28
N VAL A 100 -40.38 16.49 -5.42
CA VAL A 100 -39.18 17.15 -5.99
C VAL A 100 -39.56 18.58 -6.40
N ALA A 101 -40.64 18.78 -7.12
CA ALA A 101 -41.11 20.10 -7.53
C ALA A 101 -41.41 20.99 -6.31
N LYS A 102 -42.06 20.44 -5.28
CA LYS A 102 -42.33 21.13 -4.02
C LYS A 102 -41.06 21.51 -3.29
N ALA A 103 -40.08 20.61 -3.20
CA ALA A 103 -38.78 20.89 -2.60
C ALA A 103 -38.02 22.00 -3.37
N GLY A 104 -38.12 22.01 -4.70
CA GLY A 104 -37.51 22.99 -5.58
C GLY A 104 -38.20 24.36 -5.64
N SER A 105 -39.44 24.47 -5.18
CA SER A 105 -40.31 25.63 -5.44
C SER A 105 -39.90 26.94 -4.77
N SER A 106 -39.02 26.91 -3.75
CA SER A 106 -38.43 28.11 -3.16
C SER A 106 -37.13 27.75 -2.45
N ARG A 107 -36.23 28.78 -2.28
CA ARG A 107 -34.97 28.63 -1.54
C ARG A 107 -35.18 28.11 -0.11
N THR A 108 -36.20 28.60 0.57
CA THR A 108 -36.54 28.16 1.95
C THR A 108 -36.88 26.68 1.99
N LYS A 109 -37.63 26.17 1.01
CA LYS A 109 -38.00 24.75 0.94
C LYS A 109 -36.79 23.88 0.58
N GLN A 110 -35.92 24.35 -0.32
CA GLN A 110 -34.65 23.68 -0.64
C GLN A 110 -33.76 23.57 0.61
N ASP A 111 -33.61 24.65 1.37
CA ASP A 111 -32.80 24.65 2.58
C ASP A 111 -33.39 23.75 3.68
N LYS A 112 -34.72 23.69 3.80
CA LYS A 112 -35.42 22.79 4.73
C LYS A 112 -35.17 21.32 4.36
N GLU A 113 -35.26 20.98 3.09
CA GLU A 113 -35.02 19.64 2.60
C GLU A 113 -33.53 19.25 2.71
N TYR A 114 -32.64 20.18 2.43
CA TYR A 114 -31.21 19.96 2.66
C TYR A 114 -30.88 19.68 4.12
N LYS A 115 -31.46 20.41 5.09
CA LYS A 115 -31.30 20.13 6.51
C LYS A 115 -31.79 18.73 6.89
N ARG A 116 -32.90 18.28 6.26
CA ARG A 116 -33.43 16.91 6.47
C ARG A 116 -32.49 15.85 5.91
N PHE A 117 -31.97 16.06 4.72
CA PHE A 117 -30.94 15.22 4.10
C PHE A 117 -29.68 15.14 4.96
N HIS A 118 -29.17 16.28 5.40
CA HIS A 118 -27.96 16.35 6.24
C HIS A 118 -28.14 15.56 7.55
N ALA A 119 -29.25 15.79 8.25
CA ALA A 119 -29.54 15.07 9.49
C ALA A 119 -29.75 13.55 9.28
N TRP A 120 -30.29 13.14 8.13
CA TRP A 120 -30.39 11.73 7.76
C TRP A 120 -29.01 11.14 7.50
N LEU A 121 -28.16 11.84 6.74
CA LEU A 121 -26.81 11.39 6.41
C LEU A 121 -25.93 11.26 7.64
N ASP A 122 -25.96 12.25 8.54
CA ASP A 122 -25.21 12.21 9.81
C ASP A 122 -25.57 10.96 10.63
N ARG A 123 -26.86 10.63 10.73
CA ARG A 123 -27.29 9.42 11.44
C ARG A 123 -26.84 8.14 10.71
N SER A 124 -26.87 8.13 9.37
CA SER A 124 -26.44 6.98 8.58
C SER A 124 -24.94 6.73 8.67
N LEU A 125 -24.15 7.77 8.87
CA LEU A 125 -22.69 7.70 8.95
C LEU A 125 -22.14 7.67 10.38
N HIS A 126 -22.99 7.77 11.40
CA HIS A 126 -22.58 7.80 12.79
C HIS A 126 -21.70 6.59 13.20
N TRP A 127 -22.02 5.41 12.69
CA TRP A 127 -21.31 4.15 12.97
C TRP A 127 -19.91 4.07 12.35
N PHE A 128 -19.58 5.01 11.48
CA PHE A 128 -18.28 5.14 10.84
C PHE A 128 -17.45 6.30 11.40
N ASP A 129 -17.94 6.97 12.45
CA ASP A 129 -17.29 8.15 13.03
C ASP A 129 -16.49 7.79 14.29
N PRO A 130 -15.14 7.70 14.24
CA PRO A 130 -14.31 7.42 15.39
C PRO A 130 -14.28 8.57 16.41
N HIS A 131 -14.86 9.71 16.03
CA HIS A 131 -14.95 10.92 16.85
C HIS A 131 -16.41 11.35 17.05
N PHE A 132 -17.30 10.37 17.22
CA PHE A 132 -18.75 10.58 17.41
C PHE A 132 -19.06 11.47 18.61
N ASP A 133 -18.21 11.47 19.62
CA ASP A 133 -18.29 12.25 20.87
C ASP A 133 -17.75 13.68 20.72
N ILE A 134 -17.03 13.98 19.63
CA ILE A 134 -16.50 15.32 19.39
C ILE A 134 -17.57 16.22 18.77
N PRO A 135 -17.80 17.43 19.33
CA PRO A 135 -18.82 18.33 18.81
C PRO A 135 -18.55 18.75 17.37
N ALA A 136 -19.63 18.91 16.57
CA ALA A 136 -19.52 19.36 15.18
C ALA A 136 -19.06 20.83 15.02
N ARG A 137 -19.06 21.61 16.11
CA ARG A 137 -18.51 22.97 16.13
C ARG A 137 -16.99 22.96 16.19
N LYS A 138 -16.36 24.05 15.78
CA LYS A 138 -14.93 24.25 16.00
C LYS A 138 -14.63 24.34 17.49
N ILE A 139 -13.57 23.66 17.92
CA ILE A 139 -13.08 23.62 19.29
C ILE A 139 -11.59 23.95 19.33
N THR A 140 -11.06 24.37 20.46
CA THR A 140 -9.63 24.57 20.66
C THR A 140 -8.89 23.23 20.69
N ASN A 141 -7.58 23.24 20.47
CA ASN A 141 -6.77 22.02 20.63
C ASN A 141 -6.84 21.49 22.07
N GLY A 142 -6.75 22.37 23.08
CA GLY A 142 -6.87 21.97 24.47
C GLY A 142 -8.22 21.33 24.81
N GLU A 143 -9.34 21.89 24.32
CA GLU A 143 -10.67 21.28 24.48
C GLU A 143 -10.74 19.89 23.80
N PHE A 144 -10.18 19.76 22.60
CA PHE A 144 -10.12 18.47 21.92
C PHE A 144 -9.30 17.43 22.72
N ASP A 145 -8.11 17.82 23.17
CA ASP A 145 -7.23 16.93 23.90
C ASP A 145 -7.86 16.49 25.24
N GLN A 146 -8.59 17.39 25.92
CA GLN A 146 -9.38 17.06 27.10
C GLN A 146 -10.51 16.07 26.80
N LEU A 147 -11.27 16.28 25.71
CA LEU A 147 -12.33 15.35 25.30
C LEU A 147 -11.78 13.95 25.03
N ILE A 148 -10.64 13.85 24.30
CA ILE A 148 -9.98 12.57 24.04
C ILE A 148 -9.43 11.93 25.33
N ALA A 149 -8.81 12.72 26.21
CA ALA A 149 -8.28 12.22 27.49
C ALA A 149 -9.37 11.68 28.42
N ASN A 150 -10.53 12.31 28.40
CA ASN A 150 -11.67 11.95 29.25
C ASN A 150 -12.47 10.74 28.73
N ARG A 151 -12.13 10.19 27.56
CA ARG A 151 -12.77 8.98 27.06
C ARG A 151 -12.60 7.82 28.03
N THR A 152 -13.70 7.17 28.32
CA THR A 152 -13.71 5.88 29.05
C THR A 152 -13.13 4.78 28.15
N ASP A 153 -12.85 3.61 28.72
CA ASP A 153 -12.39 2.46 27.92
C ASP A 153 -13.47 2.02 26.92
N ALA A 154 -14.75 2.11 27.31
CA ALA A 154 -15.88 1.83 26.42
C ALA A 154 -15.93 2.82 25.23
N ASP A 155 -15.67 4.11 25.47
CA ASP A 155 -15.62 5.11 24.40
C ASP A 155 -14.43 4.87 23.45
N ARG A 156 -13.28 4.45 23.98
CA ARG A 156 -12.11 4.09 23.18
C ARG A 156 -12.38 2.87 22.30
N GLU A 157 -13.02 1.86 22.86
CA GLU A 157 -13.44 0.65 22.14
C GLU A 157 -14.48 0.98 21.06
N ALA A 158 -15.48 1.79 21.37
CA ALA A 158 -16.47 2.26 20.40
C ALA A 158 -15.83 3.05 19.25
N ALA A 159 -14.89 3.95 19.56
CA ALA A 159 -14.15 4.72 18.56
C ALA A 159 -13.28 3.82 17.67
N ALA A 160 -12.61 2.82 18.25
CA ALA A 160 -11.83 1.84 17.49
C ALA A 160 -12.74 0.99 16.59
N THR A 161 -13.90 0.57 17.08
CA THR A 161 -14.90 -0.18 16.30
C THR A 161 -15.42 0.66 15.13
N ALA A 162 -15.75 1.93 15.36
CA ALA A 162 -16.20 2.84 14.31
C ALA A 162 -15.12 3.08 13.24
N LEU A 163 -13.86 3.22 13.66
CA LEU A 163 -12.73 3.36 12.74
C LEU A 163 -12.52 2.10 11.88
N ASN A 164 -12.62 0.93 12.48
CA ASN A 164 -12.52 -0.34 11.76
C ASN A 164 -13.68 -0.50 10.76
N ALA A 165 -14.91 -0.16 11.18
CA ALA A 165 -16.07 -0.16 10.30
C ALA A 165 -15.89 0.81 9.12
N ALA A 166 -15.36 2.01 9.37
CA ALA A 166 -15.06 2.98 8.33
C ALA A 166 -14.02 2.46 7.32
N HIS A 167 -12.94 1.84 7.80
CA HIS A 167 -11.93 1.24 6.93
C HIS A 167 -12.49 0.07 6.12
N ARG A 168 -13.32 -0.78 6.73
CA ARG A 168 -13.97 -1.88 6.01
C ARG A 168 -14.89 -1.35 4.92
N PHE A 169 -15.75 -0.39 5.24
CA PHE A 169 -16.66 0.23 4.29
C PHE A 169 -15.93 0.86 3.10
N THR A 170 -14.89 1.65 3.37
CA THR A 170 -14.09 2.31 2.34
C THR A 170 -13.34 1.30 1.45
N ASN A 171 -12.80 0.23 2.04
CA ASN A 171 -12.12 -0.81 1.28
C ASN A 171 -13.08 -1.69 0.46
N LEU A 172 -14.34 -1.83 0.85
CA LEU A 172 -15.37 -2.46 0.00
C LEU A 172 -15.66 -1.60 -1.25
N ILE A 173 -15.69 -0.27 -1.13
CA ILE A 173 -15.82 0.64 -2.28
C ILE A 173 -14.61 0.53 -3.21
N VAL A 174 -13.38 0.54 -2.64
CA VAL A 174 -12.15 0.35 -3.40
C VAL A 174 -12.19 -0.99 -4.15
N ALA A 175 -12.54 -2.07 -3.46
CA ALA A 175 -12.65 -3.40 -4.05
C ALA A 175 -13.68 -3.47 -5.18
N GLY A 176 -14.81 -2.78 -5.01
CA GLY A 176 -15.84 -2.66 -6.04
C GLY A 176 -15.37 -1.95 -7.31
N SER A 177 -14.35 -1.10 -7.22
CA SER A 177 -13.79 -0.35 -8.34
C SER A 177 -12.69 -1.10 -9.11
N VAL A 178 -12.26 -2.28 -8.65
CA VAL A 178 -11.24 -3.12 -9.30
C VAL A 178 -11.92 -4.23 -10.08
N TRP A 179 -11.86 -4.16 -11.40
CA TRP A 179 -12.59 -5.07 -12.30
C TRP A 179 -11.92 -6.42 -12.41
N GLU A 180 -10.64 -6.42 -12.72
CA GLU A 180 -9.85 -7.62 -12.91
C GLU A 180 -8.95 -7.86 -11.69
N LYS A 181 -9.24 -8.91 -10.99
CA LYS A 181 -8.45 -9.33 -9.83
C LYS A 181 -7.22 -10.13 -10.24
N GLU A 182 -7.33 -10.86 -11.33
CA GLU A 182 -6.28 -11.69 -11.90
C GLU A 182 -5.88 -11.16 -13.28
N LEU A 183 -4.63 -10.76 -13.43
CA LEU A 183 -4.09 -10.20 -14.66
C LEU A 183 -2.83 -10.95 -15.09
N PRO A 184 -2.63 -11.15 -16.40
CA PRO A 184 -1.35 -11.61 -16.93
C PRO A 184 -0.21 -10.69 -16.46
N GLY A 185 0.84 -11.28 -15.89
CA GLY A 185 1.98 -10.51 -15.36
C GLY A 185 1.78 -9.90 -13.96
N TYR A 186 0.61 -10.06 -13.34
CA TYR A 186 0.40 -9.71 -11.94
C TYR A 186 0.71 -10.92 -11.04
N ALA A 187 1.73 -10.81 -10.23
CA ALA A 187 2.15 -11.85 -9.28
C ALA A 187 1.81 -11.51 -7.83
N GLY A 188 1.13 -10.39 -7.60
CA GLY A 188 0.85 -9.86 -6.26
C GLY A 188 1.78 -8.71 -5.86
N ASP A 189 2.64 -8.24 -6.75
CA ASP A 189 3.58 -7.15 -6.44
C ASP A 189 2.84 -5.87 -6.06
N LEU A 190 3.32 -5.20 -5.01
CA LEU A 190 2.66 -4.07 -4.38
C LEU A 190 3.60 -2.92 -4.10
N VAL A 191 3.02 -1.72 -4.08
CA VAL A 191 3.68 -0.53 -3.56
C VAL A 191 2.76 0.16 -2.56
N ALA A 192 3.33 0.70 -1.48
CA ALA A 192 2.59 1.51 -0.51
C ALA A 192 3.28 2.84 -0.29
N ASP A 193 2.47 3.86 -0.12
CA ASP A 193 2.94 5.18 0.30
C ASP A 193 1.81 5.94 1.00
N GLU A 194 2.17 7.00 1.71
CA GLU A 194 1.23 7.89 2.38
C GLU A 194 1.22 9.26 1.70
N THR A 195 0.04 9.78 1.48
CA THR A 195 -0.15 11.16 1.06
C THR A 195 -1.09 11.88 2.01
N ILE A 196 -0.92 13.21 2.09
CA ILE A 196 -1.72 14.05 2.97
C ILE A 196 -2.70 14.83 2.11
N TYR A 197 -3.94 14.87 2.57
CA TYR A 197 -5.00 15.67 1.97
C TYR A 197 -5.41 16.77 2.93
N ASP A 198 -5.35 18.01 2.42
CA ASP A 198 -5.81 19.17 3.14
C ASP A 198 -7.32 19.07 3.40
N VAL A 199 -7.74 19.44 4.60
CA VAL A 199 -9.14 19.46 4.99
C VAL A 199 -9.66 20.88 5.09
N ALA A 200 -10.99 21.01 4.99
CA ALA A 200 -11.68 22.31 4.99
C ALA A 200 -11.59 23.01 6.34
N THR A 201 -10.41 23.45 6.71
CA THR A 201 -10.24 24.31 7.86
C THR A 201 -8.98 25.11 7.78
N ILE A 202 -9.04 26.17 8.50
CA ILE A 202 -7.93 27.03 8.72
C ILE A 202 -7.35 26.63 10.07
N ASN A 203 -6.15 26.12 10.04
CA ASN A 203 -5.33 26.08 11.21
C ASN A 203 -4.25 27.15 11.05
N TYR A 204 -4.09 27.99 12.06
CA TYR A 204 -3.16 29.10 11.99
C TYR A 204 -1.80 28.64 12.50
N GLY A 205 -0.78 29.03 11.75
CA GLY A 205 0.61 28.74 12.06
C GLY A 205 1.13 29.45 13.30
N ASP A 206 2.40 29.29 13.48
CA ASP A 206 3.24 29.62 14.62
C ASP A 206 2.96 30.97 15.26
N GLY A 207 2.64 30.97 16.54
CA GLY A 207 2.45 32.13 17.39
C GLY A 207 1.16 32.16 18.21
N MET A 208 0.19 31.28 17.91
CA MET A 208 -1.09 31.22 18.63
C MET A 208 -1.30 29.87 19.31
N LYS A 209 -0.37 29.42 20.12
CA LYS A 209 -0.41 28.09 20.75
C LYS A 209 -1.71 27.82 21.52
N ASP A 210 -2.27 28.82 22.18
CA ASP A 210 -3.47 28.67 23.01
C ASP A 210 -4.78 28.94 22.27
N HIS A 211 -4.73 29.47 21.04
CA HIS A 211 -5.90 29.81 20.25
C HIS A 211 -6.08 28.97 18.99
N LEU A 212 -5.24 27.98 18.78
CA LEU A 212 -5.37 27.09 17.63
C LEU A 212 -6.69 26.33 17.72
N ARG A 213 -7.56 26.56 16.73
CA ARG A 213 -8.81 25.82 16.62
C ARG A 213 -8.58 24.55 15.85
N ARG A 214 -9.02 23.43 16.42
CA ARG A 214 -9.07 22.18 15.65
C ARG A 214 -10.04 22.32 14.50
N SER A 215 -9.70 21.62 13.45
CA SER A 215 -10.59 21.40 12.32
C SER A 215 -11.90 20.79 12.78
N ALA A 216 -12.99 21.07 12.07
CA ALA A 216 -14.21 20.28 12.18
C ALA A 216 -14.06 18.84 11.62
N VAL A 217 -12.85 18.48 11.20
CA VAL A 217 -12.42 17.11 10.88
C VAL A 217 -11.46 16.66 11.98
N PRO A 218 -11.95 15.93 12.99
CA PRO A 218 -11.18 15.58 14.20
C PRO A 218 -9.92 14.75 13.91
N MET A 219 -9.98 13.88 12.90
CA MET A 219 -8.84 13.05 12.47
C MET A 219 -7.66 13.86 11.89
N ALA A 220 -7.90 15.10 11.45
CA ALA A 220 -6.85 15.92 10.86
C ALA A 220 -5.80 16.34 11.90
N ALA A 221 -4.53 16.31 11.49
CA ALA A 221 -3.41 16.72 12.31
C ALA A 221 -2.32 17.41 11.48
N TYR A 222 -1.36 18.01 12.15
CA TYR A 222 -0.19 18.55 11.50
C TYR A 222 0.79 17.46 11.11
N TYR A 223 1.25 17.55 9.89
CA TYR A 223 2.44 16.87 9.41
C TYR A 223 3.59 17.88 9.31
N ARG A 224 4.70 17.58 9.95
CA ARG A 224 5.93 18.37 9.87
C ARG A 224 7.07 17.48 9.39
N ARG A 225 7.75 17.91 8.35
CA ARG A 225 8.92 17.21 7.83
C ARG A 225 10.03 18.21 7.56
N GLN A 226 11.21 17.94 8.08
CA GLN A 226 12.41 18.66 7.71
C GLN A 226 12.87 18.21 6.30
N GLU A 227 12.92 19.15 5.36
CA GLU A 227 13.33 18.89 3.96
C GLU A 227 14.81 19.20 3.71
N GLY A 228 15.61 19.43 4.75
CA GLY A 228 17.02 19.78 4.68
C GLY A 228 17.30 21.28 4.84
N VAL A 229 18.52 21.69 4.57
CA VAL A 229 18.99 23.07 4.74
C VAL A 229 18.91 23.82 3.42
N VAL A 230 18.43 25.05 3.44
CA VAL A 230 18.45 25.95 2.29
C VAL A 230 19.89 26.26 1.91
N LYS A 231 20.30 25.89 0.69
CA LYS A 231 21.70 25.98 0.27
C LYS A 231 22.11 27.34 -0.28
N THR A 232 21.15 28.15 -0.75
CA THR A 232 21.41 29.44 -1.42
C THR A 232 20.35 30.47 -1.11
N GLY A 233 20.69 31.75 -1.20
CA GLY A 233 19.78 32.87 -1.00
C GLY A 233 19.77 33.45 0.41
N PRO A 234 18.92 34.47 0.72
CA PRO A 234 18.89 35.12 2.03
C PRO A 234 18.57 34.23 3.22
N ALA A 235 17.95 33.08 2.97
CA ALA A 235 17.62 32.07 3.98
C ALA A 235 18.63 30.90 4.01
N ALA A 236 19.82 31.05 3.40
CA ALA A 236 20.85 30.01 3.41
C ALA A 236 21.22 29.62 4.84
N GLY A 237 21.26 28.32 5.12
CA GLY A 237 21.47 27.78 6.48
C GLY A 237 20.18 27.51 7.27
N ALA A 238 19.03 28.03 6.87
CA ALA A 238 17.75 27.73 7.52
C ALA A 238 17.28 26.32 7.18
N THR A 239 16.71 25.61 8.16
CA THR A 239 16.06 24.33 7.94
C THR A 239 14.75 24.55 7.19
N ARG A 240 14.61 23.89 6.04
CA ARG A 240 13.37 23.91 5.28
C ARG A 240 12.38 22.93 5.88
N GLU A 241 11.27 23.42 6.39
CA GLU A 241 10.19 22.58 6.89
C GLU A 241 9.03 22.55 5.90
N LYS A 242 8.53 21.35 5.65
CA LYS A 242 7.24 21.16 5.01
C LYS A 242 6.19 20.95 6.08
N MET A 243 5.21 21.83 6.10
CA MET A 243 4.05 21.71 6.97
C MET A 243 2.80 21.47 6.14
N ALA A 244 1.94 20.57 6.59
CA ALA A 244 0.62 20.33 6.03
C ALA A 244 -0.36 20.06 7.17
N TRP A 245 -1.60 20.52 7.03
CA TRP A 245 -2.70 20.19 7.94
C TRP A 245 -3.73 19.38 7.18
N GLY A 246 -3.97 18.15 7.60
CA GLY A 246 -4.89 17.29 6.87
C GLY A 246 -5.02 15.90 7.44
N ILE A 247 -5.58 15.02 6.64
CA ILE A 247 -5.69 13.59 6.91
C ILE A 247 -4.58 12.87 6.14
N GLY A 248 -3.90 11.94 6.80
CA GLY A 248 -3.01 10.98 6.17
C GLY A 248 -3.83 9.88 5.50
N MET A 249 -3.51 9.57 4.25
CA MET A 249 -4.04 8.43 3.51
C MET A 249 -2.91 7.53 3.07
N THR A 250 -2.84 6.34 3.64
CA THR A 250 -1.99 5.26 3.15
C THR A 250 -2.74 4.52 2.05
N ALA A 251 -2.12 4.39 0.89
CA ALA A 251 -2.68 3.66 -0.25
C ALA A 251 -1.78 2.49 -0.64
N LEU A 252 -2.40 1.34 -0.87
CA LEU A 252 -1.77 0.15 -1.38
C LEU A 252 -2.12 0.03 -2.87
N THR A 253 -1.13 0.07 -3.73
CA THR A 253 -1.29 0.04 -5.19
C THR A 253 -0.67 -1.23 -5.76
N ARG A 254 -1.40 -1.93 -6.63
CA ARG A 254 -0.85 -3.08 -7.35
C ARG A 254 0.10 -2.63 -8.45
N THR A 255 1.10 -3.47 -8.74
CA THR A 255 2.04 -3.26 -9.83
C THR A 255 2.38 -4.56 -10.52
N GLY A 256 2.89 -4.51 -11.73
CA GLY A 256 3.37 -5.70 -12.43
C GLY A 256 4.69 -6.21 -11.88
N ALA A 257 4.95 -7.49 -12.08
CA ALA A 257 6.24 -8.11 -11.79
C ALA A 257 7.39 -7.44 -12.57
N PRO A 258 8.66 -7.64 -12.18
CA PRO A 258 9.79 -7.22 -12.98
C PRO A 258 9.66 -7.70 -14.44
N GLY A 259 9.86 -6.79 -15.39
CA GLY A 259 9.64 -7.05 -16.82
C GLY A 259 8.19 -6.88 -17.32
N SER A 260 7.22 -6.72 -16.41
CA SER A 260 5.80 -6.49 -16.74
C SER A 260 5.13 -5.36 -15.97
N ILE A 261 5.92 -4.47 -15.37
CA ILE A 261 5.43 -3.37 -14.50
C ILE A 261 4.34 -2.54 -15.20
N ARG A 262 4.49 -2.28 -16.49
CA ARG A 262 3.56 -1.47 -17.27
C ARG A 262 2.37 -2.24 -17.84
N LYS A 263 2.38 -3.57 -17.78
CA LYS A 263 1.28 -4.41 -18.25
C LYS A 263 0.12 -4.51 -17.26
N VAL A 264 0.36 -4.15 -16.01
CA VAL A 264 -0.64 -4.18 -14.94
C VAL A 264 -1.11 -2.75 -14.66
N PRO A 265 -2.40 -2.44 -14.81
CA PRO A 265 -2.94 -1.14 -14.45
C PRO A 265 -2.68 -0.85 -12.96
N PRO A 266 -2.05 0.29 -12.62
CA PRO A 266 -1.68 0.62 -11.26
C PRO A 266 -2.87 1.14 -10.46
N VAL A 267 -3.82 0.28 -10.14
CA VAL A 267 -4.99 0.63 -9.33
C VAL A 267 -4.70 0.47 -7.85
N THR A 268 -5.31 1.33 -7.05
CA THR A 268 -5.30 1.19 -5.60
C THR A 268 -6.17 0.03 -5.18
N VAL A 269 -5.63 -0.87 -4.35
CA VAL A 269 -6.28 -2.09 -3.89
C VAL A 269 -6.56 -2.10 -2.37
N GLY A 270 -6.08 -1.10 -1.65
CA GLY A 270 -6.33 -0.94 -0.23
C GLY A 270 -6.06 0.49 0.22
N VAL A 271 -6.80 0.96 1.22
CA VAL A 271 -6.64 2.29 1.81
C VAL A 271 -6.78 2.24 3.33
N ALA A 272 -6.03 3.10 4.01
CA ALA A 272 -6.22 3.38 5.42
C ALA A 272 -6.10 4.89 5.65
N PHE A 273 -6.93 5.40 6.55
CA PHE A 273 -6.99 6.82 6.89
C PHE A 273 -6.65 7.02 8.36
N GLY A 274 -6.00 8.13 8.65
CA GLY A 274 -5.62 8.49 10.01
C GLY A 274 -4.97 9.87 10.08
N PRO A 275 -4.49 10.27 11.25
CA PRO A 275 -3.60 11.42 11.35
C PRO A 275 -2.36 11.19 10.47
N PRO A 276 -1.82 12.24 9.81
CA PRO A 276 -0.62 12.10 9.01
C PRO A 276 0.56 11.55 9.82
N THR A 277 1.30 10.61 9.22
CA THR A 277 2.50 10.00 9.82
C THR A 277 3.67 10.04 8.84
N SER A 278 4.84 9.63 9.26
CA SER A 278 6.00 9.44 8.38
C SER A 278 6.11 8.01 7.84
N GLY A 279 5.01 7.27 7.80
CA GLY A 279 4.91 5.87 7.41
C GLY A 279 4.40 4.99 8.55
N SER A 280 3.18 4.51 8.45
CA SER A 280 2.55 3.65 9.46
C SER A 280 2.49 2.21 8.99
N VAL A 281 3.28 1.33 9.62
CA VAL A 281 3.21 -0.12 9.37
C VAL A 281 1.82 -0.66 9.66
N ALA A 282 1.16 -0.20 10.72
CA ALA A 282 -0.21 -0.60 11.05
C ALA A 282 -1.22 -0.18 9.96
N ALA A 283 -1.03 0.97 9.31
CA ALA A 283 -1.88 1.40 8.21
C ALA A 283 -1.70 0.49 6.98
N VAL A 284 -0.46 0.12 6.65
CA VAL A 284 -0.18 -0.83 5.56
C VAL A 284 -0.74 -2.21 5.89
N GLU A 285 -0.58 -2.70 7.12
CA GLU A 285 -1.15 -3.97 7.57
C GLU A 285 -2.67 -3.99 7.38
N ARG A 286 -3.36 -2.93 7.75
CA ARG A 286 -4.80 -2.77 7.56
C ARG A 286 -5.19 -2.79 6.07
N CYS A 287 -4.44 -2.08 5.22
CA CYS A 287 -4.64 -2.13 3.77
C CYS A 287 -4.48 -3.55 3.22
N MET A 288 -3.44 -4.27 3.65
CA MET A 288 -3.18 -5.64 3.21
C MET A 288 -4.25 -6.61 3.71
N ALA A 289 -4.71 -6.48 4.96
CA ALA A 289 -5.80 -7.28 5.51
C ALA A 289 -7.07 -7.16 4.66
N HIS A 290 -7.53 -5.92 4.42
CA HIS A 290 -8.71 -5.70 3.59
C HIS A 290 -8.52 -6.12 2.13
N ALA A 291 -7.34 -5.89 1.54
CA ALA A 291 -7.05 -6.35 0.19
C ALA A 291 -7.06 -7.88 0.08
N THR A 292 -6.61 -8.59 1.13
CA THR A 292 -6.67 -10.06 1.24
C THR A 292 -8.11 -10.55 1.34
N VAL A 293 -8.90 -9.98 2.25
CA VAL A 293 -10.32 -10.35 2.45
C VAL A 293 -11.14 -10.13 1.17
N ASN A 294 -10.89 -9.02 0.47
CA ASN A 294 -11.58 -8.69 -0.78
C ASN A 294 -11.00 -9.43 -2.01
N ARG A 295 -10.02 -10.32 -1.83
CA ARG A 295 -9.39 -11.10 -2.91
C ARG A 295 -8.72 -10.23 -3.98
N LEU A 296 -8.18 -9.09 -3.60
CA LEU A 296 -7.44 -8.17 -4.49
C LEU A 296 -5.95 -8.49 -4.56
N ILE A 297 -5.44 -9.17 -3.55
CA ILE A 297 -4.08 -9.70 -3.50
C ILE A 297 -4.10 -11.20 -3.23
N PRO A 298 -3.14 -11.97 -3.77
CA PRO A 298 -3.06 -13.39 -3.53
C PRO A 298 -2.59 -13.69 -2.10
N ILE A 299 -3.15 -14.74 -1.49
CA ILE A 299 -2.68 -15.26 -0.22
C ILE A 299 -1.41 -16.07 -0.48
N GLN A 300 -0.25 -15.56 -0.04
CA GLN A 300 1.05 -16.20 -0.24
C GLN A 300 1.38 -17.18 0.90
N LYS A 301 0.94 -16.87 2.12
CA LYS A 301 1.18 -17.66 3.31
C LYS A 301 -0.07 -17.71 4.18
N GLN A 302 -0.26 -18.80 4.89
CA GLN A 302 -1.35 -18.95 5.86
C GLN A 302 -1.24 -17.92 7.00
N THR A 303 -0.02 -17.57 7.40
CA THR A 303 0.25 -16.55 8.44
C THR A 303 -0.27 -15.14 8.10
N ALA A 304 -0.59 -14.86 6.83
CA ALA A 304 -1.28 -13.63 6.45
C ALA A 304 -2.71 -13.53 7.02
N LEU A 305 -3.29 -14.66 7.43
CA LEU A 305 -4.65 -14.74 7.95
C LEU A 305 -4.70 -14.64 9.48
N ASP A 306 -3.56 -14.81 10.16
CA ASP A 306 -3.50 -14.90 11.63
C ASP A 306 -3.87 -13.56 12.32
N GLY A 307 -3.78 -12.44 11.62
CA GLY A 307 -4.12 -11.11 12.14
C GLY A 307 -5.47 -10.57 11.66
N LEU A 308 -6.26 -11.37 10.93
CA LEU A 308 -7.58 -10.95 10.44
C LEU A 308 -8.61 -10.96 11.57
N ASP A 309 -9.51 -9.98 11.54
CA ASP A 309 -10.71 -9.97 12.35
C ASP A 309 -11.53 -11.24 12.12
N PRO A 310 -12.15 -11.86 13.15
CA PRO A 310 -12.94 -13.10 12.99
C PRO A 310 -14.06 -12.99 11.95
N GLU A 311 -14.71 -11.83 11.82
CA GLU A 311 -15.75 -11.60 10.82
C GLU A 311 -15.17 -11.52 9.40
N ASP A 312 -13.99 -10.91 9.25
CA ASP A 312 -13.23 -10.85 8.00
C ASP A 312 -12.75 -12.24 7.57
N LEU A 313 -12.24 -13.02 8.52
CA LEU A 313 -11.82 -14.40 8.27
C LEU A 313 -13.01 -15.29 7.84
N ALA A 314 -14.16 -15.18 8.51
CA ALA A 314 -15.39 -15.87 8.13
C ALA A 314 -15.88 -15.47 6.72
N THR A 315 -15.76 -14.20 6.37
CA THR A 315 -16.09 -13.69 5.03
C THR A 315 -15.16 -14.26 3.97
N LEU A 316 -13.85 -14.24 4.22
CA LEU A 316 -12.85 -14.81 3.33
C LEU A 316 -13.08 -16.31 3.12
N ASN A 317 -13.30 -17.08 4.19
CA ASN A 317 -13.55 -18.52 4.11
C ASN A 317 -14.80 -18.84 3.28
N ARG A 318 -15.88 -18.05 3.40
CA ARG A 318 -17.07 -18.21 2.55
C ARG A 318 -16.76 -17.96 1.07
N LEU A 319 -15.94 -16.94 0.76
CA LEU A 319 -15.53 -16.65 -0.62
C LEU A 319 -14.65 -17.77 -1.19
N LEU A 320 -13.69 -18.25 -0.41
CA LEU A 320 -12.81 -19.36 -0.80
C LEU A 320 -13.60 -20.65 -1.04
N ALA A 321 -14.57 -20.96 -0.18
CA ALA A 321 -15.44 -22.13 -0.36
C ALA A 321 -16.27 -22.04 -1.66
N LYS A 322 -16.82 -20.87 -1.98
CA LYS A 322 -17.51 -20.63 -3.25
C LYS A 322 -16.61 -20.82 -4.47
N GLU A 323 -15.37 -20.28 -4.40
CA GLU A 323 -14.37 -20.45 -5.47
C GLU A 323 -13.98 -21.93 -5.64
N GLN A 324 -13.81 -22.66 -4.55
CA GLN A 324 -13.53 -24.10 -4.61
C GLN A 324 -14.67 -24.90 -5.23
N GLN A 325 -15.91 -24.64 -4.85
CA GLN A 325 -17.10 -25.28 -5.44
C GLN A 325 -17.23 -24.98 -6.93
N ALA A 326 -16.94 -23.74 -7.34
CA ALA A 326 -16.94 -23.35 -8.76
C ALA A 326 -15.77 -24.02 -9.53
N SER A 327 -14.63 -24.25 -8.87
CA SER A 327 -13.41 -24.83 -9.48
C SER A 327 -13.41 -26.36 -9.59
N THR A 328 -14.24 -27.07 -8.80
CA THR A 328 -14.32 -28.54 -8.86
C THR A 328 -15.12 -29.04 -10.07
N ASN A 329 -15.87 -28.19 -10.70
CA ASN A 329 -16.72 -28.53 -11.83
C ASN A 329 -16.17 -28.00 -13.17
N ASN A 330 -15.07 -28.53 -13.70
CA ASN A 330 -14.56 -28.30 -15.06
C ASN A 330 -13.51 -27.18 -15.22
N LEU A 331 -12.33 -27.34 -14.63
CA LEU A 331 -11.17 -26.58 -15.11
C LEU A 331 -10.74 -27.13 -16.48
N THR A 332 -10.65 -26.24 -17.48
CA THR A 332 -9.99 -26.59 -18.74
C THR A 332 -8.51 -26.90 -18.50
N PRO A 333 -7.85 -27.67 -19.37
CA PRO A 333 -6.41 -27.94 -19.26
C PRO A 333 -5.56 -26.65 -19.20
N GLU A 334 -6.03 -25.57 -19.84
CA GLU A 334 -5.38 -24.25 -19.83
C GLU A 334 -5.51 -23.56 -18.47
N GLU A 335 -6.68 -23.64 -17.83
CA GLU A 335 -6.91 -23.11 -16.48
C GLU A 335 -6.13 -23.90 -15.43
N GLN A 336 -6.04 -25.22 -15.56
CA GLN A 336 -5.21 -26.05 -14.70
C GLN A 336 -3.72 -25.70 -14.88
N ALA A 337 -3.24 -25.56 -16.11
CA ALA A 337 -1.85 -25.13 -16.39
C ALA A 337 -1.58 -23.71 -15.87
N ALA A 338 -2.57 -22.81 -15.92
CA ALA A 338 -2.47 -21.48 -15.32
C ALA A 338 -2.38 -21.54 -13.78
N ARG A 339 -3.16 -22.43 -13.15
CA ARG A 339 -3.11 -22.69 -11.70
C ARG A 339 -1.77 -23.26 -11.27
N ASP A 340 -1.21 -24.22 -12.02
CA ASP A 340 0.10 -24.82 -11.75
C ASP A 340 1.24 -23.81 -11.96
N ARG A 341 1.13 -22.93 -12.95
CA ARG A 341 2.06 -21.81 -13.12
C ARG A 341 1.99 -20.83 -11.94
N ARG A 342 0.81 -20.58 -11.37
CA ARG A 342 0.63 -19.75 -10.17
C ARG A 342 1.27 -20.37 -8.94
N ALA A 343 1.16 -21.68 -8.74
CA ALA A 343 1.78 -22.38 -7.63
C ALA A 343 3.32 -22.32 -7.65
N ARG A 344 3.93 -22.08 -8.82
CA ARG A 344 5.39 -21.98 -9.00
C ARG A 344 5.90 -20.52 -8.99
N ARG A 345 5.08 -19.55 -8.63
CA ARG A 345 5.50 -18.15 -8.65
C ARG A 345 6.50 -17.85 -7.55
N ARG A 346 7.46 -16.98 -7.88
CA ARG A 346 8.32 -16.35 -6.86
C ARG A 346 7.47 -15.58 -5.84
N ALA A 347 8.02 -15.37 -4.66
CA ALA A 347 7.42 -14.42 -3.74
C ALA A 347 7.30 -13.03 -4.40
N PRO A 348 6.15 -12.35 -4.28
CA PRO A 348 5.96 -11.03 -4.83
C PRO A 348 6.83 -10.00 -4.11
N TYR A 349 7.10 -8.89 -4.78
CA TYR A 349 7.82 -7.77 -4.21
C TYR A 349 6.88 -6.75 -3.59
N PHE A 350 7.35 -6.16 -2.50
CA PHE A 350 6.70 -5.05 -1.84
C PHE A 350 7.66 -3.87 -1.72
N THR A 351 7.24 -2.70 -2.19
CA THR A 351 8.02 -1.46 -2.09
C THR A 351 7.28 -0.41 -1.27
N ALA A 352 8.00 0.23 -0.37
CA ALA A 352 7.52 1.38 0.38
C ALA A 352 8.66 2.41 0.55
N ASP A 353 8.33 3.59 1.05
CA ASP A 353 9.35 4.60 1.35
C ASP A 353 10.26 4.15 2.51
N MET A 354 11.40 4.80 2.64
CA MET A 354 12.40 4.50 3.68
C MET A 354 11.81 4.59 5.10
N GLY A 355 10.83 5.46 5.33
CA GLY A 355 10.12 5.58 6.60
C GLY A 355 9.50 4.27 7.09
N TYR A 356 9.01 3.43 6.18
CA TYR A 356 8.46 2.11 6.52
C TYR A 356 9.56 1.09 6.78
N ASN A 357 10.60 1.05 5.93
CA ASN A 357 11.67 0.05 6.03
C ASN A 357 12.42 0.08 7.36
N THR A 358 12.55 1.26 7.95
CA THR A 358 13.24 1.43 9.24
C THR A 358 12.35 1.20 10.45
N HIS A 359 11.04 1.04 10.23
CA HIS A 359 10.08 0.86 11.31
C HIS A 359 10.13 -0.56 11.87
N ARG A 360 10.08 -0.65 13.21
CA ARG A 360 9.96 -1.94 13.90
C ARG A 360 8.67 -2.65 13.45
N GLY A 361 8.77 -3.90 13.10
CA GLY A 361 7.65 -4.73 12.65
C GLY A 361 7.44 -4.74 11.13
N TRP A 362 8.12 -3.88 10.34
CA TRP A 362 7.98 -3.90 8.89
C TRP A 362 8.39 -5.24 8.27
N ALA A 363 9.58 -5.72 8.63
CA ALA A 363 10.08 -7.00 8.12
C ALA A 363 9.19 -8.18 8.55
N ASP A 364 8.65 -8.14 9.78
CA ASP A 364 7.72 -9.16 10.26
C ASP A 364 6.40 -9.15 9.50
N LEU A 365 5.86 -7.96 9.20
CA LEU A 365 4.66 -7.81 8.37
C LEU A 365 4.89 -8.42 6.98
N MET A 366 6.00 -8.07 6.31
CA MET A 366 6.33 -8.61 4.99
C MET A 366 6.55 -10.12 5.03
N TYR A 367 7.18 -10.63 6.08
CA TYR A 367 7.35 -12.07 6.30
C TYR A 367 6.01 -12.80 6.46
N ARG A 368 5.09 -12.26 7.28
CA ARG A 368 3.76 -12.87 7.51
C ARG A 368 2.96 -12.96 6.22
N TYR A 369 3.02 -11.94 5.38
CA TYR A 369 2.31 -11.92 4.11
C TYR A 369 3.07 -12.59 2.96
N GLY A 370 4.34 -12.97 3.15
CA GLY A 370 5.14 -13.68 2.14
C GLY A 370 5.72 -12.78 1.04
N TYR A 371 6.00 -11.52 1.34
CA TYR A 371 6.57 -10.56 0.41
C TYR A 371 8.08 -10.41 0.56
N HIS A 372 8.76 -10.19 -0.57
CA HIS A 372 10.14 -9.73 -0.59
C HIS A 372 10.18 -8.20 -0.61
N ILE A 373 10.92 -7.63 0.32
CA ILE A 373 11.08 -6.19 0.44
C ILE A 373 11.99 -5.68 -0.68
N ILE A 374 11.55 -4.63 -1.37
CA ILE A 374 12.38 -3.79 -2.24
C ILE A 374 12.27 -2.37 -1.69
N GLY A 375 13.23 -1.96 -0.93
CA GLY A 375 13.22 -0.67 -0.25
C GLY A 375 14.58 0.03 -0.33
N ARG A 376 14.54 1.36 -0.19
CA ARG A 376 15.78 2.12 -0.06
C ARG A 376 16.51 1.68 1.19
N TYR A 377 17.75 1.27 1.02
CA TYR A 377 18.59 0.82 2.12
C TYR A 377 19.21 2.03 2.84
N PRO A 378 18.95 2.23 4.14
CA PRO A 378 19.48 3.37 4.88
C PRO A 378 21.01 3.31 4.98
N GLU A 379 21.66 4.45 4.99
CA GLU A 379 23.10 4.52 5.15
C GLU A 379 23.61 3.92 6.48
N THR A 380 22.79 4.04 7.52
CA THR A 380 23.09 3.46 8.85
C THR A 380 23.06 1.93 8.87
N TRP A 381 22.54 1.31 7.82
CA TRP A 381 22.49 -0.14 7.64
C TRP A 381 23.66 -0.68 6.81
N ASN A 382 24.52 0.18 6.28
CA ASN A 382 25.71 -0.21 5.54
C ASN A 382 26.81 -0.75 6.50
N VAL A 383 26.48 -1.80 7.24
CA VAL A 383 27.36 -2.48 8.18
C VAL A 383 27.44 -3.95 7.79
N VAL A 384 28.63 -4.48 7.76
CA VAL A 384 28.83 -5.94 7.62
C VAL A 384 28.64 -6.57 8.98
N SER A 385 27.80 -7.61 9.05
CA SER A 385 27.60 -8.39 10.26
C SER A 385 27.82 -9.87 10.00
N HIS A 386 28.48 -10.55 10.94
CA HIS A 386 28.63 -11.99 10.91
C HIS A 386 27.33 -12.65 11.41
N ILE A 387 26.90 -13.70 10.72
CA ILE A 387 25.67 -14.43 11.08
C ILE A 387 25.93 -15.36 12.26
N GLU A 388 27.07 -16.05 12.27
CA GLU A 388 27.46 -16.93 13.35
C GLU A 388 28.45 -16.23 14.28
N PRO A 389 28.35 -16.43 15.60
CA PRO A 389 29.32 -15.87 16.52
C PRO A 389 30.73 -16.43 16.24
N THR A 390 31.71 -15.54 16.31
CA THR A 390 33.14 -15.91 16.19
C THR A 390 33.51 -16.82 17.34
N ARG A 391 34.11 -17.97 17.06
CA ARG A 391 34.78 -18.82 18.06
C ARG A 391 36.17 -18.31 18.28
N ALA A 392 36.75 -18.57 19.46
CA ALA A 392 38.07 -18.07 19.82
C ALA A 392 39.18 -18.51 18.84
N ASP A 393 39.01 -19.65 18.20
CA ASP A 393 39.89 -20.25 17.21
C ASP A 393 39.50 -19.99 15.75
N ASP A 394 38.45 -19.19 15.53
CA ASP A 394 37.90 -18.93 14.21
C ASP A 394 38.65 -17.77 13.52
N ILE A 395 39.43 -18.06 12.50
CA ILE A 395 40.18 -17.06 11.72
C ILE A 395 39.24 -16.13 10.94
N SER A 396 38.10 -16.63 10.55
CA SER A 396 37.05 -15.85 9.87
C SER A 396 35.66 -16.44 10.24
N PRO A 397 34.75 -15.64 10.78
CA PRO A 397 33.39 -16.12 11.09
C PRO A 397 32.66 -16.60 9.85
N GLY A 398 31.57 -17.37 10.03
CA GLY A 398 30.76 -17.96 8.98
C GLY A 398 30.13 -16.96 8.00
N PRO A 399 28.99 -17.26 7.37
CA PRO A 399 28.37 -16.38 6.39
C PRO A 399 28.20 -14.95 6.94
N ILE A 400 28.32 -13.97 6.07
CA ILE A 400 28.16 -12.55 6.41
C ILE A 400 26.88 -11.98 5.82
N GLN A 401 26.28 -11.04 6.52
CA GLN A 401 25.24 -10.16 5.98
C GLN A 401 25.85 -8.80 5.67
N ALA A 402 25.66 -8.37 4.44
CA ALA A 402 26.03 -7.04 3.99
C ALA A 402 24.98 -6.53 3.00
N HIS A 403 24.69 -5.23 3.06
CA HIS A 403 23.81 -4.58 2.09
C HIS A 403 22.47 -5.31 1.86
N GLY A 404 21.87 -5.85 2.93
CA GLY A 404 20.59 -6.55 2.85
C GLY A 404 20.63 -7.95 2.25
N ALA A 405 21.81 -8.51 1.97
CA ALA A 405 21.98 -9.84 1.40
C ALA A 405 22.98 -10.68 2.20
N LEU A 406 22.99 -11.98 1.95
CA LEU A 406 23.82 -12.96 2.64
C LEU A 406 24.92 -13.45 1.71
N TYR A 407 26.16 -13.38 2.14
CA TYR A 407 27.34 -13.69 1.33
C TYR A 407 28.24 -14.75 1.98
N CYS A 408 29.02 -15.40 1.11
CA CYS A 408 30.14 -16.22 1.53
C CYS A 408 31.15 -15.41 2.38
N PRO A 409 31.80 -15.99 3.40
CA PRO A 409 32.81 -15.29 4.19
C PRO A 409 33.95 -14.65 3.37
N ALA A 410 34.27 -15.21 2.22
CA ALA A 410 35.27 -14.65 1.31
C ALA A 410 34.89 -13.28 0.71
N ALA A 411 33.65 -12.87 0.86
CA ALA A 411 33.18 -11.57 0.41
C ALA A 411 33.51 -10.42 1.40
N LEU A 412 34.05 -10.71 2.58
CA LEU A 412 34.19 -9.73 3.67
C LEU A 412 34.90 -8.45 3.22
N GLU A 413 36.02 -8.55 2.56
CA GLU A 413 36.78 -7.39 2.09
C GLU A 413 36.04 -6.58 1.02
N LEU A 414 35.36 -7.28 0.12
CA LEU A 414 34.55 -6.65 -0.95
C LEU A 414 33.26 -6.02 -0.41
N ALA A 415 32.71 -6.59 0.66
CA ALA A 415 31.46 -6.10 1.25
C ALA A 415 31.68 -4.88 2.18
N THR A 416 32.90 -4.64 2.63
CA THR A 416 33.26 -3.51 3.52
C THR A 416 33.04 -2.14 2.85
N PRO A 417 33.36 -1.91 1.57
CA PRO A 417 33.07 -0.66 0.90
C PRO A 417 31.57 -0.41 0.79
N ARG A 418 31.18 0.88 0.83
CA ARG A 418 29.80 1.32 0.76
C ARG A 418 29.22 1.08 -0.64
N LEU A 419 28.54 -0.07 -0.83
CA LEU A 419 27.95 -0.47 -2.09
C LEU A 419 26.63 0.29 -2.37
N VAL A 420 25.77 0.42 -1.35
CA VAL A 420 24.44 1.03 -1.52
C VAL A 420 24.56 2.55 -1.50
N ARG A 421 24.43 3.14 -2.67
CA ARG A 421 24.40 4.58 -2.89
C ARG A 421 23.08 4.99 -3.51
N SER A 422 22.76 6.29 -3.52
CA SER A 422 21.62 6.74 -4.30
C SER A 422 21.88 6.53 -5.78
N SER A 423 20.83 6.21 -6.54
CA SER A 423 20.91 6.06 -8.00
C SER A 423 21.54 7.26 -8.72
N ARG A 424 21.33 8.47 -8.18
CA ARG A 424 21.97 9.69 -8.68
C ARG A 424 23.49 9.64 -8.55
N VAL A 425 24.00 9.15 -7.41
CA VAL A 425 25.44 9.01 -7.17
C VAL A 425 26.02 7.92 -8.06
N ILE A 426 25.32 6.77 -8.16
CA ILE A 426 25.76 5.67 -9.03
C ILE A 426 25.80 6.14 -10.49
N ARG A 427 24.80 6.89 -10.97
CA ARG A 427 24.77 7.44 -12.33
C ARG A 427 25.83 8.50 -12.59
N ALA A 428 26.23 9.26 -11.59
CA ALA A 428 27.32 10.23 -11.71
C ALA A 428 28.69 9.55 -11.83
N ASP A 429 28.84 8.34 -11.26
CA ASP A 429 30.05 7.52 -11.33
C ASP A 429 30.17 6.69 -12.63
N VAL A 430 29.28 6.81 -13.58
CA VAL A 430 29.26 6.07 -14.87
C VAL A 430 30.47 6.38 -15.77
N GLY A 431 31.50 6.93 -15.35
CA GLY A 431 32.80 6.96 -16.05
C GLY A 431 33.90 6.24 -15.28
N ASN A 432 33.60 5.80 -14.07
CA ASN A 432 34.59 5.32 -13.13
C ASN A 432 34.51 3.80 -12.85
N ASN A 433 33.69 3.05 -13.56
CA ASN A 433 33.46 1.58 -13.54
C ASN A 433 33.56 0.87 -12.18
N GLY A 434 33.93 1.59 -11.10
CA GLY A 434 34.22 0.99 -9.78
C GLY A 434 33.01 0.32 -9.13
N HIS A 435 31.78 0.85 -9.38
CA HIS A 435 30.57 0.23 -8.85
C HIS A 435 30.27 -1.10 -9.57
N ASP A 436 30.36 -1.13 -10.89
CA ASP A 436 30.08 -2.32 -11.69
C ASP A 436 31.16 -3.38 -11.49
N GLU A 437 32.42 -2.96 -11.35
CA GLU A 437 33.53 -3.86 -10.99
C GLU A 437 33.31 -4.50 -9.63
N LEU A 438 32.93 -3.72 -8.60
CA LEU A 438 32.62 -4.23 -7.28
C LEU A 438 31.45 -5.22 -7.32
N LEU A 439 30.36 -4.89 -8.05
CA LEU A 439 29.21 -5.79 -8.22
C LEU A 439 29.59 -7.09 -8.92
N SER A 440 30.39 -7.03 -9.98
CA SER A 440 30.81 -8.22 -10.75
C SER A 440 31.63 -9.19 -9.89
N ARG A 441 32.37 -8.69 -8.90
CA ARG A 441 33.13 -9.50 -7.95
C ARG A 441 32.30 -9.97 -6.75
N LEU A 442 31.37 -9.16 -6.26
CA LEU A 442 30.61 -9.44 -5.03
C LEU A 442 29.39 -10.34 -5.27
N LEU A 443 28.61 -10.09 -6.32
CA LEU A 443 27.35 -10.82 -6.57
C LEU A 443 27.54 -12.33 -6.77
N PRO A 444 28.60 -12.84 -7.40
CA PRO A 444 28.84 -14.28 -7.47
C PRO A 444 28.98 -14.96 -6.10
N MET A 445 29.38 -14.21 -5.07
CA MET A 445 29.55 -14.72 -3.69
C MET A 445 28.27 -14.76 -2.87
N LEU A 446 27.10 -14.36 -3.44
CA LEU A 446 25.80 -14.50 -2.79
C LEU A 446 25.54 -15.97 -2.41
N MET A 447 25.16 -16.20 -1.16
CA MET A 447 24.71 -17.51 -0.72
C MET A 447 23.39 -17.86 -1.41
N GLY A 448 23.26 -19.09 -1.86
CA GLY A 448 22.00 -19.64 -2.29
C GLY A 448 21.10 -19.95 -1.10
N THR A 449 19.81 -20.22 -1.35
CA THR A 449 18.87 -20.66 -0.32
C THR A 449 18.17 -21.95 -0.75
N ASN A 450 18.14 -22.93 0.16
CA ASN A 450 17.43 -24.20 -0.06
C ASN A 450 16.03 -24.19 0.54
N SER A 451 15.77 -23.28 1.46
CA SER A 451 14.49 -23.17 2.14
C SER A 451 14.05 -21.73 2.27
N THR A 452 12.74 -21.55 2.40
CA THR A 452 12.20 -20.24 2.79
C THR A 452 12.62 -19.91 4.21
N LEU A 453 12.83 -18.63 4.47
CA LEU A 453 12.99 -18.09 5.82
C LEU A 453 11.83 -18.56 6.69
N ARG A 454 12.10 -19.10 7.88
CA ARG A 454 11.11 -19.64 8.80
C ARG A 454 11.32 -19.16 10.23
N LYS A 455 10.23 -18.96 10.96
CA LYS A 455 10.27 -18.84 12.42
C LYS A 455 10.43 -20.22 13.04
N ALA A 456 11.30 -20.33 14.02
CA ALA A 456 11.52 -21.56 14.78
C ALA A 456 11.88 -21.23 16.23
N ALA A 457 11.63 -22.14 17.15
CA ALA A 457 12.10 -21.97 18.52
C ALA A 457 13.62 -21.81 18.58
N ALA A 458 14.10 -20.86 19.38
CA ALA A 458 15.54 -20.61 19.58
C ALA A 458 16.25 -21.91 20.06
N ASN A 459 15.65 -22.62 20.99
CA ASN A 459 16.13 -23.91 21.51
C ASN A 459 15.18 -25.03 21.15
N PRO A 460 15.59 -26.05 20.38
CA PRO A 460 14.71 -27.14 19.91
C PRO A 460 14.38 -28.19 20.97
N GLY A 461 14.86 -28.09 22.22
CA GLY A 461 14.56 -29.02 23.30
C GLY A 461 13.06 -29.04 23.71
N ARG A 462 12.65 -29.98 24.57
CA ARG A 462 11.26 -30.06 25.09
C ARG A 462 10.93 -28.85 25.96
N PRO A 463 9.80 -28.11 25.73
CA PRO A 463 9.44 -26.96 26.54
C PRO A 463 9.16 -27.36 27.98
N LYS A 464 9.61 -26.59 28.95
CA LYS A 464 9.12 -26.71 30.32
C LYS A 464 7.68 -26.20 30.36
N LYS A 465 6.86 -26.79 31.23
CA LYS A 465 5.43 -26.43 31.38
C LYS A 465 5.31 -24.93 31.71
N GLY A 466 4.68 -24.16 30.82
CA GLY A 466 4.48 -22.72 30.98
C GLY A 466 5.60 -21.82 30.39
N GLU A 467 6.63 -22.37 29.77
CA GLU A 467 7.72 -21.60 29.17
C GLU A 467 7.33 -21.12 27.75
N GLN A 468 7.18 -19.79 27.58
CA GLN A 468 7.12 -19.19 26.25
C GLN A 468 8.52 -19.15 25.67
N ARG A 469 8.72 -19.83 24.55
CA ARG A 469 10.00 -19.85 23.88
C ARG A 469 10.19 -18.62 23.01
N ALA A 470 11.37 -18.03 23.08
CA ALA A 470 11.80 -17.04 22.11
C ALA A 470 11.82 -17.67 20.71
N GLU A 471 11.14 -17.04 19.77
CA GLU A 471 11.20 -17.40 18.36
C GLU A 471 12.37 -16.66 17.69
N VAL A 472 13.02 -17.35 16.77
CA VAL A 472 14.11 -16.83 15.95
C VAL A 472 13.86 -17.10 14.48
N TYR A 473 14.41 -16.28 13.62
CA TYR A 473 14.37 -16.50 12.18
C TYR A 473 15.53 -17.39 11.75
N LYS A 474 15.22 -18.47 11.04
CA LYS A 474 16.20 -19.41 10.47
C LYS A 474 16.09 -19.48 8.96
N ILE A 475 17.23 -19.62 8.29
CA ILE A 475 17.33 -19.80 6.85
C ILE A 475 18.44 -20.81 6.54
N ASP A 476 18.21 -21.67 5.55
CA ASP A 476 19.19 -22.64 5.08
C ASP A 476 19.91 -22.05 3.87
N LEU A 477 21.21 -21.81 4.03
CA LEU A 477 22.06 -21.22 3.03
C LEU A 477 22.88 -22.29 2.32
N VAL A 478 23.09 -22.11 1.03
CA VAL A 478 23.90 -22.97 0.18
C VAL A 478 25.14 -22.21 -0.28
N CYS A 479 26.28 -22.89 -0.22
CA CYS A 479 27.56 -22.34 -0.65
C CYS A 479 27.50 -21.92 -2.14
N PRO A 480 27.96 -20.71 -2.51
CA PRO A 480 27.94 -20.27 -3.90
C PRO A 480 28.79 -21.13 -4.84
N ALA A 481 29.82 -21.80 -4.33
CA ALA A 481 30.62 -22.75 -5.10
C ALA A 481 29.83 -24.01 -5.46
N VAL A 482 28.96 -24.48 -4.56
CA VAL A 482 28.04 -25.61 -4.81
C VAL A 482 27.01 -25.23 -5.89
N HIS A 483 26.63 -23.96 -5.96
CA HIS A 483 25.78 -23.45 -7.04
C HIS A 483 26.49 -23.15 -8.36
N GLY A 484 27.80 -23.41 -8.44
CA GLY A 484 28.59 -23.14 -9.65
C GLY A 484 28.79 -21.64 -9.96
N ARG A 485 28.52 -20.75 -8.98
CA ARG A 485 28.67 -19.29 -9.14
C ARG A 485 30.11 -18.82 -9.00
N VAL A 486 30.91 -19.57 -8.26
CA VAL A 486 32.33 -19.30 -8.01
C VAL A 486 33.10 -20.62 -8.00
N ARG A 487 34.40 -20.54 -8.29
CA ARG A 487 35.35 -21.63 -8.15
C ARG A 487 36.04 -21.48 -6.78
N CYS A 488 36.04 -22.51 -5.97
CA CYS A 488 36.59 -22.47 -4.61
C CYS A 488 37.42 -23.71 -4.32
N PRO A 489 38.73 -23.57 -3.95
CA PRO A 489 39.56 -24.73 -3.61
C PRO A 489 39.03 -25.55 -2.45
N LEU A 490 38.26 -24.93 -1.52
CA LEU A 490 37.61 -25.63 -0.41
C LEU A 490 36.40 -26.48 -0.86
N LYS A 491 36.01 -26.40 -2.14
CA LYS A 491 34.98 -27.18 -2.82
C LYS A 491 35.55 -27.70 -4.14
N PRO A 492 36.38 -28.78 -4.13
CA PRO A 492 37.10 -29.24 -5.32
C PRO A 492 36.22 -29.43 -6.54
N ASP A 493 35.00 -29.96 -6.38
CA ASP A 493 34.07 -30.15 -7.50
C ASP A 493 33.76 -28.84 -8.23
N SER A 494 33.71 -27.71 -7.53
CA SER A 494 33.46 -26.41 -8.13
C SER A 494 34.58 -25.95 -9.07
N MET A 495 35.78 -26.45 -8.88
CA MET A 495 36.92 -26.14 -9.75
C MET A 495 36.77 -26.74 -11.15
N ILE A 496 35.95 -27.80 -11.24
CA ILE A 496 35.70 -28.57 -12.47
C ILE A 496 34.32 -28.21 -13.06
N THR A 497 33.28 -28.12 -12.19
CA THR A 497 31.88 -28.00 -12.63
C THR A 497 31.40 -26.55 -12.84
N ALA A 498 32.03 -25.57 -12.19
CA ALA A 498 31.68 -24.17 -12.42
C ALA A 498 32.18 -23.70 -13.80
N ALA A 499 31.50 -22.71 -14.38
CA ALA A 499 31.90 -22.12 -15.62
C ALA A 499 33.37 -21.63 -15.57
N SER A 500 34.10 -21.74 -16.68
CA SER A 500 35.52 -21.39 -16.74
C SER A 500 35.80 -19.92 -16.44
N ASP A 501 34.82 -19.05 -16.69
CA ASP A 501 34.86 -17.59 -16.40
C ASP A 501 34.36 -17.24 -15.00
N ALA A 502 33.90 -18.24 -14.20
CA ALA A 502 33.45 -18.00 -12.85
C ALA A 502 34.65 -17.53 -11.96
N PRO A 503 34.45 -16.53 -11.09
CA PRO A 503 35.51 -16.04 -10.22
C PRO A 503 36.09 -17.15 -9.33
N THR A 504 37.42 -17.22 -9.26
CA THR A 504 38.11 -18.15 -8.37
C THR A 504 38.39 -17.47 -7.04
N LEU A 505 37.89 -18.07 -5.95
CA LEU A 505 38.14 -17.58 -4.57
C LEU A 505 39.49 -18.09 -4.08
N ALA A 506 40.13 -17.31 -3.20
CA ALA A 506 41.37 -17.65 -2.51
C ALA A 506 41.17 -17.53 -0.99
N PRO A 507 40.39 -18.43 -0.34
CA PRO A 507 40.23 -18.39 1.11
C PRO A 507 41.55 -18.66 1.84
N THR A 508 41.81 -17.90 2.92
CA THR A 508 43.01 -18.01 3.74
C THR A 508 42.85 -19.02 4.87
N TRP A 509 41.75 -19.73 4.94
CA TRP A 509 41.39 -20.72 5.95
C TRP A 509 41.12 -22.11 5.35
N ASN A 510 41.14 -23.13 6.19
CA ASN A 510 40.84 -24.49 5.80
C ASN A 510 39.33 -24.75 5.75
N ALA A 511 38.91 -25.80 5.01
CA ALA A 511 37.50 -26.18 4.87
C ALA A 511 36.80 -26.36 6.23
N ASP A 512 37.46 -27.01 7.18
CA ASP A 512 36.88 -27.34 8.50
C ASP A 512 36.77 -26.14 9.44
N ALA A 513 37.45 -25.03 9.14
CA ALA A 513 37.37 -23.82 9.94
C ALA A 513 35.98 -23.15 9.94
N LYS A 514 35.15 -23.45 8.92
CA LYS A 514 33.80 -22.87 8.75
C LYS A 514 32.78 -23.92 8.42
N ARG A 515 31.66 -23.94 9.16
CA ARG A 515 30.54 -24.85 8.88
C ARG A 515 30.02 -24.73 7.44
N CYS A 516 29.94 -23.51 6.90
CA CYS A 516 29.52 -23.27 5.52
C CYS A 516 30.57 -23.72 4.47
N CYS A 517 31.84 -23.84 4.84
CA CYS A 517 32.89 -24.36 3.98
C CYS A 517 33.02 -25.89 4.10
N ALA A 518 32.84 -26.46 5.29
CA ALA A 518 32.85 -27.90 5.52
C ALA A 518 31.64 -28.58 4.83
N ASN A 519 30.45 -27.95 4.91
CA ASN A 519 29.19 -28.50 4.39
C ASN A 519 28.74 -27.79 3.10
N SER A 520 27.94 -28.47 2.30
CA SER A 520 27.33 -27.88 1.10
C SER A 520 26.28 -26.81 1.45
N HIS A 521 25.63 -26.94 2.57
CA HIS A 521 24.63 -26.01 3.10
C HIS A 521 24.77 -25.85 4.62
N VAL A 522 24.28 -24.73 5.14
CA VAL A 522 24.28 -24.42 6.57
C VAL A 522 22.99 -23.74 6.97
N SER A 523 22.39 -24.21 8.07
CA SER A 523 21.24 -23.51 8.68
C SER A 523 21.78 -22.45 9.63
N VAL A 524 21.40 -21.20 9.42
CA VAL A 524 21.80 -20.06 10.23
C VAL A 524 20.62 -19.40 10.90
N THR A 525 20.87 -18.79 12.06
CA THR A 525 19.89 -18.02 12.82
C THR A 525 20.20 -16.54 12.66
N LEU A 526 19.19 -15.76 12.30
CA LEU A 526 19.30 -14.30 12.19
C LEU A 526 18.85 -13.64 13.50
N THR A 527 19.57 -12.63 13.93
CA THR A 527 19.09 -11.70 14.95
C THR A 527 17.95 -10.86 14.39
N ASP A 528 17.12 -10.25 15.25
CA ASP A 528 16.04 -9.36 14.83
C ASP A 528 16.54 -8.23 13.93
N ARG A 529 17.72 -7.66 14.22
CA ARG A 529 18.34 -6.64 13.40
C ARG A 529 18.73 -7.17 12.02
N GLN A 530 19.36 -8.34 11.96
CA GLN A 530 19.75 -8.97 10.70
C GLN A 530 18.53 -9.32 9.84
N PHE A 531 17.48 -9.82 10.48
CA PHE A 531 16.22 -10.09 9.83
C PHE A 531 15.57 -8.80 9.29
N ALA A 532 15.50 -7.73 10.09
CA ALA A 532 14.93 -6.45 9.69
C ALA A 532 15.68 -5.80 8.51
N GLN A 533 16.97 -6.06 8.37
CA GLN A 533 17.81 -5.53 7.30
C GLN A 533 17.83 -6.41 6.04
N LEU A 534 17.28 -7.61 6.09
CA LEU A 534 17.32 -8.56 4.99
C LEU A 534 16.33 -8.14 3.87
N GLN A 535 16.84 -8.01 2.65
CA GLN A 535 16.03 -7.80 1.44
C GLN A 535 16.29 -8.95 0.46
N PRO A 536 15.62 -10.08 0.65
CA PRO A 536 15.83 -11.25 -0.18
C PRO A 536 15.29 -11.04 -1.60
N GLY A 537 15.92 -11.66 -2.57
CA GLY A 537 15.52 -11.64 -3.97
C GLY A 537 16.37 -10.75 -4.85
N LEU A 538 16.41 -9.47 -4.61
CA LEU A 538 17.28 -8.52 -5.34
C LEU A 538 18.20 -7.81 -4.33
N PRO A 539 19.51 -8.04 -4.40
CA PRO A 539 20.45 -7.43 -3.46
C PRO A 539 20.47 -5.90 -3.59
N PRO A 540 20.27 -5.15 -2.50
CA PRO A 540 20.44 -3.71 -2.50
C PRO A 540 21.81 -3.31 -3.07
N GLY A 541 21.83 -2.30 -3.93
CA GLY A 541 23.03 -1.86 -4.66
C GLY A 541 23.17 -2.48 -6.05
N SER A 542 22.49 -3.59 -6.35
CA SER A 542 22.42 -4.09 -7.73
C SER A 542 21.58 -3.17 -8.61
N TRP A 543 21.85 -3.19 -9.92
CA TRP A 543 21.08 -2.41 -10.87
C TRP A 543 19.62 -2.85 -10.93
N GLU A 544 19.36 -4.15 -10.83
CA GLU A 544 18.02 -4.73 -10.82
C GLU A 544 17.21 -4.21 -9.64
N HIS A 545 17.80 -4.19 -8.43
CA HIS A 545 17.16 -3.62 -7.26
C HIS A 545 16.88 -2.12 -7.43
N THR A 546 17.89 -1.37 -7.90
CA THR A 546 17.78 0.09 -8.07
C THR A 546 16.70 0.47 -9.07
N PHE A 547 16.67 -0.19 -10.24
CA PHE A 547 15.67 0.08 -11.27
C PHE A 547 14.28 -0.32 -10.85
N LEU A 548 14.12 -1.46 -10.18
CA LEU A 548 12.82 -1.90 -9.71
C LEU A 548 12.27 -0.96 -8.63
N TYR A 549 13.10 -0.59 -7.65
CA TYR A 549 12.72 0.35 -6.61
C TYR A 549 12.27 1.69 -7.19
N GLU A 550 13.06 2.28 -8.10
CA GLU A 550 12.72 3.56 -8.74
C GLU A 550 11.43 3.47 -9.55
N ALA A 551 11.24 2.38 -10.31
CA ALA A 551 10.05 2.18 -11.12
C ALA A 551 8.79 2.04 -10.26
N TYR A 552 8.86 1.28 -9.17
CA TYR A 552 7.74 1.09 -8.26
C TYR A 552 7.41 2.37 -7.49
N ARG A 553 8.44 3.10 -7.02
CA ARG A 553 8.23 4.38 -6.36
C ARG A 553 7.59 5.42 -7.28
N ALA A 554 8.13 5.57 -8.50
CA ALA A 554 7.58 6.49 -9.49
C ALA A 554 6.11 6.19 -9.83
N LEU A 555 5.71 4.92 -9.75
CA LEU A 555 4.33 4.50 -9.99
C LEU A 555 3.39 5.01 -8.90
N THR A 556 3.78 4.92 -7.63
CA THR A 556 2.98 5.44 -6.50
C THR A 556 2.84 6.96 -6.59
N GLU A 557 3.94 7.66 -6.83
CA GLU A 557 3.92 9.12 -7.01
C GLU A 557 3.01 9.53 -8.17
N ARG A 558 3.00 8.75 -9.26
CA ARG A 558 2.10 8.95 -10.39
C ARG A 558 0.63 8.76 -10.00
N VAL A 559 0.28 7.71 -9.24
CA VAL A 559 -1.10 7.49 -8.80
C VAL A 559 -1.60 8.64 -7.92
N PHE A 560 -0.78 9.12 -6.99
CA PHE A 560 -1.14 10.30 -6.19
C PHE A 560 -1.25 11.59 -7.03
N SER A 561 -0.39 11.75 -8.03
CA SER A 561 -0.51 12.86 -8.98
C SER A 561 -1.81 12.79 -9.78
N LEU A 562 -2.21 11.59 -10.23
CA LEU A 562 -3.49 11.38 -10.92
C LEU A 562 -4.67 11.73 -10.01
N LEU A 563 -4.68 11.28 -8.75
CA LEU A 563 -5.72 11.64 -7.78
C LEU A 563 -5.88 13.16 -7.61
N LYS A 564 -4.77 13.89 -7.62
CA LYS A 564 -4.75 15.36 -7.48
C LYS A 564 -5.09 16.09 -8.79
N SER A 565 -4.98 15.42 -9.92
CA SER A 565 -5.21 16.03 -11.24
C SER A 565 -6.67 16.46 -11.42
N PRO A 566 -6.91 17.71 -11.90
CA PRO A 566 -8.26 18.18 -12.24
C PRO A 566 -8.98 17.32 -13.29
N HIS A 567 -8.24 16.67 -14.16
CA HIS A 567 -8.79 15.79 -15.20
C HIS A 567 -9.16 14.38 -14.71
N MET A 568 -8.80 14.06 -13.47
CA MET A 568 -9.09 12.76 -12.85
C MET A 568 -10.09 12.92 -11.70
N SER A 569 -9.62 13.04 -10.48
CA SER A 569 -10.48 13.14 -9.30
C SER A 569 -10.42 14.48 -8.58
N ASN A 570 -9.47 15.34 -8.96
CA ASN A 570 -9.33 16.72 -8.45
C ASN A 570 -9.37 16.82 -6.92
N THR A 571 -8.64 15.95 -6.23
CA THR A 571 -8.64 15.91 -4.76
C THR A 571 -8.09 17.18 -4.11
N GLN A 572 -7.33 18.02 -4.85
CA GLN A 572 -6.88 19.32 -4.35
C GLN A 572 -8.05 20.28 -4.07
N ALA A 573 -9.17 20.12 -4.76
CA ALA A 573 -10.37 20.90 -4.50
C ALA A 573 -11.18 20.43 -3.29
N MET A 574 -10.72 19.40 -2.57
CA MET A 574 -11.42 18.83 -1.41
C MET A 574 -11.18 19.58 -0.11
N ASN A 575 -10.23 20.53 -0.06
CA ASN A 575 -9.86 21.28 1.14
C ASN A 575 -11.03 22.10 1.74
N TRP A 576 -12.08 22.37 0.98
CA TRP A 576 -13.32 23.03 1.40
C TRP A 576 -14.54 22.08 1.41
N GLY A 577 -14.28 20.79 1.38
CA GLY A 577 -15.30 19.72 1.38
C GLY A 577 -15.95 19.46 2.74
N PRO A 578 -16.38 18.23 2.98
CA PRO A 578 -17.05 17.82 4.21
C PRO A 578 -16.22 18.09 5.46
N ARG A 579 -16.90 18.20 6.60
CA ARG A 579 -16.29 18.61 7.87
C ARG A 579 -16.21 17.49 8.92
N ARG A 580 -16.84 16.34 8.68
CA ARG A 580 -16.77 15.18 9.60
C ARG A 580 -15.92 14.09 8.96
N ASP A 581 -15.21 13.33 9.78
CA ASP A 581 -14.30 12.27 9.34
C ASP A 581 -14.95 11.29 8.35
N PRO A 582 -16.15 10.72 8.62
CA PRO A 582 -16.73 9.71 7.72
C PRO A 582 -16.91 10.22 6.30
N MET A 583 -17.47 11.42 6.15
CA MET A 583 -17.74 11.93 4.80
C MET A 583 -16.46 12.37 4.07
N VAL A 584 -15.43 12.81 4.79
CA VAL A 584 -14.12 13.14 4.20
C VAL A 584 -13.45 11.88 3.65
N ILE A 585 -13.36 10.82 4.46
CA ILE A 585 -12.72 9.57 4.04
C ILE A 585 -13.54 8.87 2.94
N ILE A 586 -14.87 8.94 2.97
CA ILE A 586 -15.72 8.42 1.89
C ILE A 586 -15.45 9.19 0.59
N ASN A 587 -15.40 10.51 0.61
CA ASN A 587 -15.13 11.30 -0.60
C ASN A 587 -13.73 11.01 -1.16
N LEU A 588 -12.70 10.90 -0.32
CA LEU A 588 -11.36 10.49 -0.76
C LEU A 588 -11.37 9.08 -1.36
N THR A 589 -12.11 8.16 -0.75
CA THR A 589 -12.28 6.79 -1.28
C THR A 589 -12.99 6.79 -2.64
N LEU A 590 -14.02 7.61 -2.82
CA LEU A 590 -14.70 7.75 -4.11
C LEU A 590 -13.78 8.36 -5.18
N CYS A 591 -12.90 9.29 -4.81
CA CYS A 591 -11.87 9.78 -5.71
C CYS A 591 -10.94 8.66 -6.16
N ILE A 592 -10.54 7.77 -5.25
CA ILE A 592 -9.74 6.57 -5.57
C ILE A 592 -10.52 5.64 -6.49
N ALA A 593 -11.77 5.33 -6.16
CA ALA A 593 -12.61 4.43 -6.96
C ALA A 593 -12.81 4.95 -8.40
N VAL A 594 -13.10 6.24 -8.56
CA VAL A 594 -13.21 6.90 -9.87
C VAL A 594 -11.87 6.89 -10.61
N THR A 595 -10.75 7.13 -9.92
CA THR A 595 -9.42 7.06 -10.52
C THR A 595 -9.08 5.64 -10.97
N ASN A 596 -9.40 4.61 -10.16
CA ASN A 596 -9.26 3.20 -10.53
C ASN A 596 -10.03 2.88 -11.81
N VAL A 597 -11.30 3.30 -11.89
CA VAL A 597 -12.15 3.13 -13.10
C VAL A 597 -11.47 3.77 -14.32
N ARG A 598 -11.03 5.01 -14.21
CA ARG A 598 -10.37 5.72 -15.32
C ARG A 598 -9.04 5.09 -15.74
N ILE A 599 -8.22 4.64 -14.77
CA ILE A 599 -6.95 3.94 -15.06
C ILE A 599 -7.23 2.66 -15.86
N GLN A 600 -8.25 1.90 -15.49
CA GLN A 600 -8.60 0.65 -16.16
C GLN A 600 -9.17 0.90 -17.56
N ILE A 601 -10.08 1.86 -17.74
CA ILE A 601 -10.59 2.26 -19.05
C ILE A 601 -9.42 2.65 -19.98
N ASN A 602 -8.53 3.54 -19.50
CA ASN A 602 -7.38 3.99 -20.29
C ASN A 602 -6.36 2.85 -20.54
N GLY A 603 -6.27 1.88 -19.65
CA GLY A 603 -5.46 0.68 -19.81
C GLY A 603 -5.94 -0.19 -20.96
N HIS A 604 -7.24 -0.47 -20.99
CA HIS A 604 -7.88 -1.25 -22.07
C HIS A 604 -7.76 -0.56 -23.44
N GLN A 605 -7.98 0.75 -23.51
CA GLN A 605 -7.81 1.50 -24.76
C GLN A 605 -6.38 1.44 -25.31
N LYS A 606 -5.38 1.50 -24.42
CA LYS A 606 -3.97 1.39 -24.82
C LYS A 606 -3.57 -0.03 -25.24
N GLU A 607 -4.24 -1.06 -24.76
CA GLU A 607 -4.02 -2.43 -25.22
C GLU A 607 -4.44 -2.63 -26.68
N ILE A 608 -5.45 -1.90 -27.12
CA ILE A 608 -5.91 -1.92 -28.51
C ILE A 608 -4.95 -1.15 -29.42
N ASP A 609 -4.29 -0.09 -28.92
CA ASP A 609 -3.55 0.86 -29.76
C ASP A 609 -2.04 0.60 -29.89
N SER A 610 -1.39 -0.27 -29.10
CA SER A 610 0.07 -0.24 -29.09
C SER A 610 0.87 -1.45 -28.63
N VAL A 611 0.76 -2.56 -29.28
CA VAL A 611 1.81 -3.60 -29.25
C VAL A 611 3.15 -2.99 -29.73
N GLU A 612 3.15 -2.15 -30.75
CA GLU A 612 4.35 -1.48 -31.29
C GLU A 612 4.99 -0.44 -30.37
N GLU A 613 4.19 0.33 -29.64
CA GLU A 613 4.72 1.37 -28.72
C GLU A 613 5.37 0.75 -27.47
N ARG A 614 4.90 -0.42 -27.06
CA ARG A 614 5.48 -1.22 -25.97
C ARG A 614 6.86 -1.76 -26.34
N PHE A 615 7.03 -2.26 -27.56
CA PHE A 615 8.33 -2.71 -28.06
C PHE A 615 9.31 -1.55 -28.20
N ARG A 616 8.90 -0.40 -28.73
CA ARG A 616 9.75 0.79 -28.80
C ARG A 616 10.21 1.30 -27.44
N HIS A 617 9.37 1.17 -26.40
CA HIS A 617 9.74 1.58 -25.05
C HIS A 617 10.70 0.57 -24.39
N LEU A 618 10.49 -0.71 -24.62
CA LEU A 618 11.39 -1.78 -24.17
C LEU A 618 12.75 -1.64 -24.85
N ASP A 619 12.77 -1.39 -26.16
CA ASP A 619 14.00 -1.17 -26.94
C ASP A 619 14.76 0.08 -26.49
N LYS A 620 14.05 1.17 -26.15
CA LYS A 620 14.68 2.36 -25.57
C LYS A 620 15.26 2.09 -24.18
N GLU A 621 14.60 1.25 -23.38
CA GLU A 621 15.08 0.89 -22.04
C GLU A 621 16.25 -0.08 -22.11
N LEU A 622 16.21 -1.04 -23.04
CA LEU A 622 17.31 -1.95 -23.35
C LEU A 622 18.51 -1.21 -23.96
N ALA A 623 18.28 -0.27 -24.88
CA ALA A 623 19.32 0.58 -25.44
C ALA A 623 19.96 1.50 -24.37
N ARG A 624 19.18 2.02 -23.42
CA ARG A 624 19.71 2.75 -22.25
C ARG A 624 20.51 1.84 -21.32
N ARG A 625 20.17 0.55 -21.21
CA ARG A 625 20.95 -0.44 -20.46
C ARG A 625 22.24 -0.78 -21.17
N ALA A 626 22.19 -1.01 -22.50
CA ALA A 626 23.35 -1.33 -23.32
C ALA A 626 24.40 -0.20 -23.34
N THR A 627 23.97 1.07 -23.28
CA THR A 627 24.88 2.22 -23.20
C THR A 627 25.43 2.46 -21.79
N ARG A 628 24.93 1.77 -20.75
CA ARG A 628 25.35 1.91 -19.35
C ARG A 628 26.17 0.75 -18.82
N VAL A 629 26.12 -0.38 -19.49
CA VAL A 629 27.01 -1.52 -19.23
C VAL A 629 28.07 -1.47 -20.32
N PRO A 630 29.35 -1.24 -20.01
CA PRO A 630 30.40 -1.40 -20.98
C PRO A 630 30.27 -2.78 -21.62
N ALA A 631 30.33 -2.84 -22.95
CA ALA A 631 30.43 -4.11 -23.61
C ALA A 631 31.57 -4.89 -22.91
N ARG A 632 31.29 -6.08 -22.43
CA ARG A 632 32.32 -6.98 -21.93
C ARG A 632 33.26 -7.22 -23.10
N THR A 633 34.45 -6.60 -23.07
CA THR A 633 35.58 -6.99 -23.91
C THR A 633 36.25 -8.20 -23.31
#